data_3ec1b5c90679ebb24423d53033d406d5
#
_entry.id   3ec1b5c90679ebb24423d53033d406d5
#
_cell.length_a   1.000
_cell.length_b   1.000
_cell.length_c   1.000
_cell.angle_alpha   90.00
_cell.angle_beta   90.00
_cell.angle_gamma   90.00
#
_symmetry.space_group_name_H-M   'P 1'
#
loop_
_entity.id
_entity.type
_entity.pdbx_description
1 polymer ?
#
loop_
_entity_poly.entity_id
_entity_poly.type
_entity_poly.pdbx_seq_one_letter_code
_entity_poly.pdbx_strand_id
1 'polypeptide(L)'
;MAKRKLNVVIGKYDPRGSQVSKMTGLKSYPFIMRYAKEESNGLDIQLRGRYINIYYKGGNLLKLSGMDTCEFDKNYFYQPDKGSLRMTDIERLCHSNYVNKAKKSKYLKSKTHEELKSLRKEASDIMKELTSNNEHIINQLKASDTFESTAEVLEKMKETMDKWKKRLAANDIRKSEIGERTVQHYISLQNKQFNGKTDFLVLDLEYAISTNASYAKEIEREKQPRIDILAIEKATGQVYVMELKYGMKSVDGEASAKKHYDDYLATVGDDSKWKSFIEDVKILLQAKKDLLIVDKDVNIAEKKPVFAFIMKKEQETDEVDFAEHLENNDLSHIKTIYLPVEKDYENPSTDGHKLTKSYMK
;
A
#
# COMPACT_ATOMS: atom_id res chain seq x y z
N MET A 1 -31.08 -13.34 -5.68
CA MET A 1 -29.71 -13.15 -6.23
C MET A 1 -28.84 -14.28 -5.70
N ALA A 2 -28.29 -15.14 -6.55
CA ALA A 2 -27.51 -16.29 -6.10
C ALA A 2 -26.14 -15.80 -5.58
N LYS A 3 -25.86 -16.02 -4.30
CA LYS A 3 -24.56 -15.82 -3.67
C LYS A 3 -23.56 -16.73 -4.40
N ARG A 4 -22.61 -16.16 -5.16
CA ARG A 4 -21.46 -16.91 -5.71
C ARG A 4 -20.63 -17.37 -4.51
N LYS A 5 -20.69 -18.67 -4.20
CA LYS A 5 -19.73 -19.29 -3.29
C LYS A 5 -18.35 -19.13 -3.93
N LEU A 6 -17.47 -18.37 -3.28
CA LEU A 6 -16.05 -18.38 -3.63
C LEU A 6 -15.51 -19.78 -3.38
N ASN A 7 -15.17 -20.49 -4.45
CA ASN A 7 -14.33 -21.69 -4.34
C ASN A 7 -12.92 -21.20 -4.01
N VAL A 8 -12.63 -21.10 -2.72
CA VAL A 8 -11.27 -20.87 -2.22
C VAL A 8 -10.51 -22.18 -2.45
N VAL A 9 -9.70 -22.20 -3.51
CA VAL A 9 -8.69 -23.25 -3.68
C VAL A 9 -7.74 -23.11 -2.50
N ILE A 10 -7.76 -24.10 -1.61
CA ILE A 10 -6.85 -24.21 -0.47
C ILE A 10 -5.45 -24.54 -1.02
N GLY A 11 -4.76 -23.52 -1.54
CA GLY A 11 -3.32 -23.56 -1.73
C GLY A 11 -2.67 -23.32 -0.38
N LYS A 12 -1.58 -24.01 -0.05
CA LYS A 12 -0.76 -23.66 1.10
C LYS A 12 -0.43 -22.18 1.00
N TYR A 13 -0.92 -21.40 1.97
CA TYR A 13 -0.59 -19.98 2.05
C TYR A 13 0.91 -19.85 2.33
N ASP A 14 1.58 -19.06 1.50
CA ASP A 14 2.96 -18.68 1.75
C ASP A 14 2.96 -17.36 2.54
N PRO A 15 3.42 -17.33 3.79
CA PRO A 15 3.58 -16.08 4.54
C PRO A 15 4.40 -15.06 3.75
N ARG A 16 4.11 -13.77 3.94
CA ARG A 16 4.89 -12.71 3.31
C ARG A 16 6.37 -12.88 3.68
N GLY A 17 7.24 -12.85 2.68
CA GLY A 17 8.67 -13.05 2.84
C GLY A 17 9.15 -14.51 2.80
N SER A 18 8.29 -15.53 2.93
CA SER A 18 8.70 -16.95 2.91
C SER A 18 9.39 -17.38 1.62
N GLN A 19 9.16 -16.69 0.52
CA GLN A 19 9.73 -16.97 -0.80
C GLN A 19 10.92 -16.06 -1.16
N VAL A 20 11.32 -15.14 -0.28
CA VAL A 20 12.38 -14.15 -0.57
C VAL A 20 13.71 -14.83 -0.92
N SER A 21 14.07 -15.91 -0.23
CA SER A 21 15.28 -16.69 -0.51
C SER A 21 15.28 -17.34 -1.92
N LYS A 22 14.09 -17.49 -2.51
CA LYS A 22 13.91 -18.03 -3.85
C LYS A 22 13.81 -16.95 -4.93
N MET A 23 13.81 -15.66 -4.54
CA MET A 23 13.78 -14.54 -5.47
C MET A 23 15.17 -14.28 -6.03
N THR A 24 15.54 -15.07 -7.03
CA THR A 24 16.82 -14.90 -7.74
C THR A 24 16.95 -13.53 -8.41
N GLY A 25 15.83 -12.89 -8.79
CA GLY A 25 15.78 -11.55 -9.34
C GLY A 25 16.39 -10.45 -8.44
N LEU A 26 16.44 -10.67 -7.11
CA LEU A 26 17.15 -9.75 -6.20
C LEU A 26 18.67 -9.75 -6.43
N LYS A 27 19.23 -10.86 -6.93
CA LYS A 27 20.65 -10.95 -7.31
C LYS A 27 20.93 -10.27 -8.63
N SER A 28 19.95 -10.22 -9.52
CA SER A 28 20.05 -9.55 -10.83
C SER A 28 19.95 -8.02 -10.74
N TYR A 29 19.40 -7.50 -9.62
CA TYR A 29 19.24 -6.06 -9.41
C TYR A 29 19.82 -5.57 -8.08
N PRO A 30 21.11 -5.80 -7.79
CA PRO A 30 21.72 -5.45 -6.50
C PRO A 30 21.68 -3.95 -6.21
N PHE A 31 21.82 -3.12 -7.25
CA PHE A 31 21.84 -1.68 -7.13
C PHE A 31 20.47 -1.09 -6.85
N ILE A 32 19.37 -1.70 -7.35
CA ILE A 32 18.00 -1.28 -7.03
C ILE A 32 17.76 -1.40 -5.52
N MET A 33 18.12 -2.53 -4.93
CA MET A 33 17.95 -2.77 -3.50
C MET A 33 18.83 -1.85 -2.66
N ARG A 34 20.06 -1.58 -3.10
CA ARG A 34 20.97 -0.63 -2.45
C ARG A 34 20.35 0.77 -2.48
N TYR A 35 19.95 1.27 -3.65
CA TYR A 35 19.33 2.57 -3.81
C TYR A 35 18.04 2.71 -2.97
N ALA A 36 17.17 1.69 -2.97
CA ALA A 36 15.90 1.73 -2.25
C ALA A 36 16.06 1.73 -0.72
N LYS A 37 17.18 1.25 -0.18
CA LYS A 37 17.47 1.27 1.26
C LYS A 37 17.98 2.61 1.75
N GLU A 38 18.56 3.43 0.89
CA GLU A 38 19.04 4.75 1.26
C GLU A 38 17.86 5.66 1.63
N GLU A 39 17.88 6.22 2.84
CA GLU A 39 16.75 7.03 3.35
C GLU A 39 16.47 8.26 2.50
N SER A 40 17.52 8.93 2.01
CA SER A 40 17.44 10.12 1.16
C SER A 40 16.58 9.91 -0.08
N ASN A 41 16.45 8.66 -0.55
CA ASN A 41 15.71 8.33 -1.75
C ASN A 41 14.19 8.24 -1.53
N GLY A 42 13.73 8.26 -0.27
CA GLY A 42 12.30 8.29 0.08
C GLY A 42 11.52 7.07 -0.39
N LEU A 43 12.19 5.91 -0.48
CA LEU A 43 11.58 4.66 -0.94
C LEU A 43 11.27 3.74 0.23
N ASP A 44 10.19 2.97 0.09
CA ASP A 44 9.77 1.96 1.06
C ASP A 44 9.69 0.58 0.40
N ILE A 45 10.34 -0.41 1.02
CA ILE A 45 10.46 -1.77 0.50
C ILE A 45 9.48 -2.68 1.24
N GLN A 46 8.49 -3.18 0.52
CA GLN A 46 7.47 -4.06 1.07
C GLN A 46 7.52 -5.46 0.44
N LEU A 47 7.67 -6.47 1.30
CA LEU A 47 7.67 -7.86 0.88
C LEU A 47 6.23 -8.34 0.64
N ARG A 48 6.05 -9.08 -0.45
CA ARG A 48 4.80 -9.77 -0.77
C ARG A 48 5.08 -11.28 -0.85
N GLY A 49 4.08 -12.11 -1.06
CA GLY A 49 4.29 -13.56 -1.09
C GLY A 49 5.40 -13.99 -2.05
N ARG A 50 5.37 -13.50 -3.30
CA ARG A 50 6.31 -13.90 -4.36
C ARG A 50 7.01 -12.76 -5.08
N TYR A 51 6.90 -11.52 -4.55
CA TYR A 51 7.49 -10.33 -5.15
C TYR A 51 7.76 -9.26 -4.10
N ILE A 52 8.55 -8.28 -4.47
CA ILE A 52 8.83 -7.10 -3.68
C ILE A 52 8.22 -5.90 -4.38
N ASN A 53 7.51 -5.07 -3.66
CA ASN A 53 7.12 -3.75 -4.10
C ASN A 53 8.06 -2.70 -3.49
N ILE A 54 8.49 -1.77 -4.31
CA ILE A 54 9.20 -0.56 -3.90
C ILE A 54 8.23 0.60 -4.10
N TYR A 55 7.86 1.24 -3.02
CA TYR A 55 6.89 2.33 -3.02
C TYR A 55 7.58 3.69 -2.99
N TYR A 56 6.94 4.65 -3.66
CA TYR A 56 7.29 6.06 -3.63
C TYR A 56 6.03 6.90 -3.49
N LYS A 57 5.97 7.77 -2.47
CA LYS A 57 4.81 8.63 -2.16
C LYS A 57 3.45 7.89 -2.25
N GLY A 58 3.37 6.69 -1.69
CA GLY A 58 2.16 5.86 -1.65
C GLY A 58 1.77 5.15 -2.96
N GLY A 59 2.56 5.27 -4.01
CA GLY A 59 2.39 4.49 -5.24
C GLY A 59 3.48 3.43 -5.41
N ASN A 60 3.16 2.35 -6.10
CA ASN A 60 4.13 1.30 -6.41
C ASN A 60 5.05 1.77 -7.54
N LEU A 61 6.27 2.23 -7.18
CA LEU A 61 7.27 2.65 -8.14
C LEU A 61 7.78 1.47 -8.96
N LEU A 62 8.08 0.35 -8.28
CA LEU A 62 8.69 -0.79 -8.92
C LEU A 62 8.24 -2.08 -8.25
N LYS A 63 7.95 -3.09 -9.06
CA LYS A 63 7.67 -4.45 -8.61
C LYS A 63 8.77 -5.38 -9.15
N LEU A 64 9.44 -6.06 -8.23
CA LEU A 64 10.43 -7.08 -8.54
C LEU A 64 9.83 -8.45 -8.24
N SER A 65 9.70 -9.31 -9.22
CA SER A 65 9.13 -10.64 -9.05
C SER A 65 9.99 -11.73 -9.71
N GLY A 66 10.10 -12.87 -9.04
CA GLY A 66 10.68 -14.10 -9.53
C GLY A 66 12.03 -13.98 -10.23
N MET A 67 12.21 -14.74 -11.31
CA MET A 67 13.41 -14.71 -12.13
C MET A 67 13.36 -13.48 -13.06
N ASP A 68 14.11 -12.43 -12.69
CA ASP A 68 14.47 -11.30 -13.56
C ASP A 68 13.32 -10.40 -14.07
N THR A 69 12.14 -10.47 -13.47
CA THR A 69 11.03 -9.61 -13.86
C THR A 69 10.99 -8.34 -13.00
N CYS A 70 11.05 -7.22 -13.71
CA CYS A 70 10.93 -5.88 -13.16
C CYS A 70 9.78 -5.18 -13.87
N GLU A 71 8.84 -4.61 -13.09
CA GLU A 71 7.66 -3.95 -13.64
C GLU A 71 7.55 -2.53 -13.09
N PHE A 72 7.34 -1.57 -13.98
CA PHE A 72 6.94 -0.21 -13.68
C PHE A 72 5.54 0.03 -14.25
N ASP A 73 4.66 0.73 -13.54
CA ASP A 73 3.30 0.89 -14.02
C ASP A 73 3.24 1.89 -15.18
N LYS A 74 2.85 1.41 -16.37
CA LYS A 74 2.67 2.24 -17.57
C LYS A 74 1.70 3.41 -17.37
N ASN A 75 0.77 3.30 -16.42
CA ASN A 75 -0.19 4.34 -16.12
C ASN A 75 0.47 5.65 -15.67
N TYR A 76 1.69 5.62 -15.15
CA TYR A 76 2.44 6.82 -14.77
C TYR A 76 2.88 7.68 -15.96
N PHE A 77 2.92 7.12 -17.18
CA PHE A 77 3.17 7.89 -18.40
C PHE A 77 1.92 8.60 -18.91
N TYR A 78 0.73 8.27 -18.40
CA TYR A 78 -0.50 8.88 -18.81
C TYR A 78 -0.70 10.22 -18.10
N GLN A 79 -0.75 11.28 -18.89
CA GLN A 79 -0.95 12.66 -18.42
C GLN A 79 -2.21 13.24 -19.03
N PRO A 80 -3.41 12.90 -18.50
CA PRO A 80 -4.66 13.34 -19.07
C PRO A 80 -4.85 14.84 -18.90
N ASP A 81 -5.37 15.48 -19.94
CA ASP A 81 -5.90 16.83 -19.86
C ASP A 81 -7.35 16.83 -19.36
N LYS A 82 -7.82 18.00 -18.90
CA LYS A 82 -9.22 18.14 -18.49
C LYS A 82 -10.15 17.77 -19.66
N GLY A 83 -11.04 16.82 -19.42
CA GLY A 83 -11.94 16.30 -20.45
C GLY A 83 -11.41 15.10 -21.24
N SER A 84 -10.13 14.71 -21.07
CA SER A 84 -9.57 13.49 -21.66
C SER A 84 -10.20 12.22 -21.08
N LEU A 85 -10.04 11.11 -21.80
CA LEU A 85 -10.41 9.78 -21.30
C LEU A 85 -9.69 9.50 -19.98
N ARG A 86 -10.41 8.96 -19.01
CA ARG A 86 -9.79 8.45 -17.79
C ARG A 86 -9.06 7.14 -18.10
N MET A 87 -7.98 6.85 -17.39
CA MET A 87 -7.23 5.60 -17.57
C MET A 87 -8.14 4.36 -17.50
N THR A 88 -9.05 4.33 -16.53
CA THR A 88 -10.05 3.24 -16.40
C THR A 88 -10.98 3.10 -17.60
N ASP A 89 -11.25 4.18 -18.35
CA ASP A 89 -12.07 4.13 -19.55
C ASP A 89 -11.23 3.69 -20.76
N ILE A 90 -9.95 4.09 -20.83
CA ILE A 90 -8.99 3.57 -21.81
C ILE A 90 -8.86 2.05 -21.67
N GLU A 91 -8.67 1.55 -20.46
CA GLU A 91 -8.59 0.10 -20.20
C GLU A 91 -9.86 -0.65 -20.59
N ARG A 92 -11.05 -0.06 -20.32
CA ARG A 92 -12.34 -0.62 -20.74
C ARG A 92 -12.47 -0.69 -22.26
N LEU A 93 -12.05 0.34 -22.97
CA LEU A 93 -12.11 0.42 -24.44
C LEU A 93 -11.12 -0.54 -25.10
N CYS A 94 -9.95 -0.76 -24.51
CA CYS A 94 -8.95 -1.71 -25.01
C CYS A 94 -9.33 -3.19 -24.78
N HIS A 95 -10.34 -3.45 -23.94
CA HIS A 95 -10.77 -4.81 -23.66
C HIS A 95 -11.46 -5.44 -24.89
N SER A 96 -11.32 -6.77 -25.09
CA SER A 96 -11.99 -7.49 -26.19
C SER A 96 -13.52 -7.29 -26.19
N ASN A 97 -14.14 -7.27 -25.01
CA ASN A 97 -15.58 -7.02 -24.83
C ASN A 97 -15.86 -5.56 -24.41
N TYR A 98 -15.31 -4.61 -25.15
CA TYR A 98 -15.33 -3.19 -24.78
C TYR A 98 -16.74 -2.59 -24.68
N VAL A 99 -17.68 -3.03 -25.53
CA VAL A 99 -19.08 -2.53 -25.55
C VAL A 99 -19.75 -2.79 -24.19
N ASN A 100 -19.62 -4.00 -23.65
CA ASN A 100 -20.17 -4.33 -22.33
C ASN A 100 -19.40 -3.67 -21.18
N LYS A 101 -18.09 -3.47 -21.33
CA LYS A 101 -17.27 -2.77 -20.33
C LYS A 101 -17.58 -1.28 -20.28
N ALA A 102 -17.87 -0.65 -21.43
CA ALA A 102 -18.27 0.77 -21.52
C ALA A 102 -19.54 1.07 -20.73
N LYS A 103 -20.51 0.14 -20.65
CA LYS A 103 -21.74 0.30 -19.85
C LYS A 103 -21.46 0.54 -18.34
N LYS A 104 -20.28 0.16 -17.85
CA LYS A 104 -19.86 0.38 -16.45
C LYS A 104 -19.22 1.75 -16.21
N SER A 105 -19.00 2.54 -17.25
CA SER A 105 -18.47 3.90 -17.15
C SER A 105 -19.58 4.92 -17.16
N LYS A 106 -19.49 5.93 -16.26
CA LYS A 106 -20.43 7.08 -16.30
C LYS A 106 -20.32 7.87 -17.61
N TYR A 107 -19.11 7.96 -18.17
CA TYR A 107 -18.82 8.70 -19.40
C TYR A 107 -19.18 7.89 -20.65
N LEU A 108 -18.74 6.63 -20.73
CA LEU A 108 -18.88 5.82 -21.94
C LEU A 108 -20.30 5.23 -22.13
N LYS A 109 -21.10 5.08 -21.08
CA LYS A 109 -22.42 4.46 -21.14
C LYS A 109 -23.45 5.19 -22.03
N SER A 110 -23.25 6.50 -22.24
CA SER A 110 -24.11 7.34 -23.07
C SER A 110 -23.64 7.44 -24.53
N LYS A 111 -22.50 6.82 -24.88
CA LYS A 111 -21.92 6.88 -26.20
C LYS A 111 -22.56 5.87 -27.16
N THR A 112 -22.74 6.26 -28.39
CA THR A 112 -23.21 5.37 -29.49
C THR A 112 -22.13 4.34 -29.83
N HIS A 113 -22.52 3.32 -30.61
CA HIS A 113 -21.57 2.28 -31.01
C HIS A 113 -20.42 2.86 -31.88
N GLU A 114 -20.72 3.80 -32.78
CA GLU A 114 -19.71 4.44 -33.63
C GLU A 114 -18.77 5.33 -32.84
N GLU A 115 -19.28 6.09 -31.85
CA GLU A 115 -18.44 6.87 -30.94
C GLU A 115 -17.52 5.95 -30.11
N LEU A 116 -18.05 4.84 -29.59
CA LEU A 116 -17.23 3.87 -28.84
C LEU A 116 -16.14 3.24 -29.71
N LYS A 117 -16.42 3.01 -30.99
CA LYS A 117 -15.43 2.48 -31.95
C LYS A 117 -14.31 3.49 -32.21
N SER A 118 -14.65 4.76 -32.38
CA SER A 118 -13.67 5.86 -32.54
C SER A 118 -12.81 5.99 -31.29
N LEU A 119 -13.44 6.11 -30.11
CA LEU A 119 -12.75 6.20 -28.81
C LEU A 119 -11.87 4.97 -28.53
N ARG A 120 -12.25 3.79 -28.98
CA ARG A 120 -11.44 2.58 -28.87
C ARG A 120 -10.14 2.69 -29.66
N LYS A 121 -10.19 3.25 -30.87
CA LYS A 121 -8.98 3.49 -31.66
C LYS A 121 -8.04 4.43 -30.93
N GLU A 122 -8.54 5.57 -30.47
CA GLU A 122 -7.76 6.53 -29.67
C GLU A 122 -7.17 5.88 -28.41
N ALA A 123 -7.99 5.16 -27.64
CA ALA A 123 -7.55 4.45 -26.44
C ALA A 123 -6.45 3.40 -26.76
N SER A 124 -6.56 2.73 -27.92
CA SER A 124 -5.56 1.74 -28.34
C SER A 124 -4.21 2.40 -28.67
N ASP A 125 -4.25 3.57 -29.31
CA ASP A 125 -3.02 4.31 -29.66
C ASP A 125 -2.35 4.86 -28.40
N ILE A 126 -3.11 5.45 -27.48
CA ILE A 126 -2.62 5.85 -26.15
C ILE A 126 -1.99 4.66 -25.44
N MET A 127 -2.68 3.50 -25.39
CA MET A 127 -2.17 2.33 -24.68
C MET A 127 -0.86 1.77 -25.28
N LYS A 128 -0.70 1.84 -26.60
CA LYS A 128 0.55 1.45 -27.27
C LYS A 128 1.70 2.37 -26.87
N GLU A 129 1.46 3.68 -26.90
CA GLU A 129 2.45 4.67 -26.48
C GLU A 129 2.88 4.47 -25.00
N LEU A 130 1.91 4.33 -24.08
CA LEU A 130 2.19 4.08 -22.68
C LEU A 130 3.00 2.79 -22.48
N THR A 131 2.69 1.75 -23.24
CA THR A 131 3.42 0.48 -23.16
C THR A 131 4.84 0.63 -23.69
N SER A 132 5.05 1.33 -24.81
CA SER A 132 6.37 1.59 -25.37
C SER A 132 7.25 2.41 -24.43
N ASN A 133 6.70 3.46 -23.82
CA ASN A 133 7.42 4.29 -22.85
C ASN A 133 7.82 3.47 -21.61
N ASN A 134 6.92 2.60 -21.12
CA ASN A 134 7.21 1.72 -20.00
C ASN A 134 8.31 0.71 -20.34
N GLU A 135 8.24 0.05 -21.50
CA GLU A 135 9.26 -0.90 -21.96
C GLU A 135 10.61 -0.21 -22.12
N HIS A 136 10.64 1.01 -22.63
CA HIS A 136 11.88 1.78 -22.78
C HIS A 136 12.58 2.00 -21.43
N ILE A 137 11.85 2.49 -20.41
CA ILE A 137 12.45 2.75 -19.09
C ILE A 137 12.85 1.46 -18.37
N ILE A 138 12.06 0.40 -18.52
CA ILE A 138 12.41 -0.92 -17.96
C ILE A 138 13.66 -1.51 -18.64
N ASN A 139 13.81 -1.34 -19.96
CA ASN A 139 14.99 -1.79 -20.67
C ASN A 139 16.24 -0.98 -20.26
N GLN A 140 16.11 0.34 -20.04
CA GLN A 140 17.20 1.14 -19.47
C GLN A 140 17.60 0.60 -18.09
N LEU A 141 16.65 0.30 -17.21
CA LEU A 141 16.93 -0.24 -15.88
C LEU A 141 17.62 -1.60 -15.95
N LYS A 142 17.22 -2.48 -16.87
CA LYS A 142 17.85 -3.79 -17.09
C LYS A 142 19.25 -3.69 -17.64
N ALA A 143 19.53 -2.67 -18.45
CA ALA A 143 20.84 -2.44 -19.03
C ALA A 143 21.81 -1.70 -18.07
N SER A 144 21.30 -1.22 -16.91
CA SER A 144 22.12 -0.52 -15.92
C SER A 144 23.00 -1.51 -15.16
N ASP A 145 24.31 -1.38 -15.29
CA ASP A 145 25.34 -2.25 -14.72
C ASP A 145 26.14 -1.62 -13.57
N THR A 146 25.83 -0.35 -13.25
CA THR A 146 26.42 0.40 -12.13
C THR A 146 25.35 0.94 -11.19
N PHE A 147 25.77 1.36 -9.98
CA PHE A 147 24.87 2.02 -9.04
C PHE A 147 24.38 3.35 -9.59
N GLU A 148 25.27 4.14 -10.19
CA GLU A 148 24.98 5.47 -10.73
C GLU A 148 23.96 5.39 -11.88
N SER A 149 24.17 4.50 -12.85
CA SER A 149 23.23 4.30 -13.96
C SER A 149 21.88 3.80 -13.50
N THR A 150 21.85 2.93 -12.49
CA THR A 150 20.59 2.46 -11.88
C THR A 150 19.87 3.61 -11.16
N ALA A 151 20.60 4.43 -10.40
CA ALA A 151 20.05 5.60 -9.70
C ALA A 151 19.42 6.60 -10.66
N GLU A 152 20.08 6.91 -11.78
CA GLU A 152 19.55 7.81 -12.81
C GLU A 152 18.20 7.32 -13.36
N VAL A 153 18.05 6.03 -13.63
CA VAL A 153 16.79 5.48 -14.14
C VAL A 153 15.71 5.52 -13.06
N LEU A 154 16.04 5.19 -11.82
CA LEU A 154 15.07 5.24 -10.71
C LEU A 154 14.61 6.68 -10.43
N GLU A 155 15.48 7.68 -10.54
CA GLU A 155 15.08 9.09 -10.44
C GLU A 155 14.12 9.48 -11.57
N LYS A 156 14.39 9.10 -12.82
CA LYS A 156 13.45 9.33 -13.95
C LYS A 156 12.09 8.67 -13.70
N MET A 157 12.05 7.49 -13.11
CA MET A 157 10.80 6.82 -12.73
C MET A 157 10.05 7.62 -11.65
N LYS A 158 10.74 8.13 -10.62
CA LYS A 158 10.17 9.00 -9.58
C LYS A 158 9.60 10.29 -10.19
N GLU A 159 10.37 10.97 -11.05
CA GLU A 159 9.91 12.17 -11.75
C GLU A 159 8.66 11.91 -12.61
N THR A 160 8.63 10.79 -13.32
CA THR A 160 7.48 10.39 -14.15
C THR A 160 6.23 10.21 -13.27
N MET A 161 6.39 9.58 -12.12
CA MET A 161 5.31 9.38 -11.17
C MET A 161 4.85 10.70 -10.52
N ASP A 162 5.77 11.62 -10.20
CA ASP A 162 5.45 12.95 -9.67
C ASP A 162 4.68 13.79 -10.70
N LYS A 163 5.12 13.80 -11.96
CA LYS A 163 4.40 14.46 -13.06
C LYS A 163 2.97 13.92 -13.21
N TRP A 164 2.81 12.59 -13.16
CA TRP A 164 1.50 11.96 -13.21
C TRP A 164 0.60 12.39 -12.03
N LYS A 165 1.11 12.39 -10.80
CA LYS A 165 0.36 12.81 -9.62
C LYS A 165 -0.07 14.27 -9.70
N LYS A 166 0.85 15.18 -10.05
CA LYS A 166 0.57 16.61 -10.23
C LYS A 166 -0.50 16.82 -11.29
N ARG A 167 -0.44 16.09 -12.41
CA ARG A 167 -1.45 16.22 -13.48
C ARG A 167 -2.83 15.73 -13.05
N LEU A 168 -2.89 14.64 -12.29
CA LEU A 168 -4.17 14.15 -11.77
C LEU A 168 -4.81 15.14 -10.79
N ALA A 169 -4.03 15.80 -9.95
CA ALA A 169 -4.52 16.82 -9.02
C ALA A 169 -4.99 18.08 -9.78
N ALA A 170 -4.19 18.59 -10.71
CA ALA A 170 -4.51 19.78 -11.51
C ALA A 170 -5.78 19.64 -12.34
N ASN A 171 -6.15 18.42 -12.73
CA ASN A 171 -7.34 18.16 -13.56
C ASN A 171 -8.58 17.73 -12.75
N ASP A 172 -8.60 17.93 -11.44
CA ASP A 172 -9.72 17.53 -10.56
C ASP A 172 -10.04 16.02 -10.61
N ILE A 173 -9.13 15.21 -11.15
CA ILE A 173 -9.30 13.75 -11.20
C ILE A 173 -9.11 13.15 -9.81
N ARG A 174 -8.31 13.83 -8.98
CA ARG A 174 -8.21 13.59 -7.54
C ARG A 174 -8.36 14.92 -6.81
N LYS A 175 -9.16 14.96 -5.75
CA LYS A 175 -9.37 16.15 -4.94
C LYS A 175 -8.14 16.60 -4.14
N SER A 176 -7.16 15.71 -3.95
CA SER A 176 -5.85 16.03 -3.37
C SER A 176 -4.79 15.08 -3.93
N GLU A 177 -3.54 15.55 -3.99
CA GLU A 177 -2.38 14.70 -4.29
C GLU A 177 -2.14 13.67 -3.19
N ILE A 178 -2.75 13.92 -2.03
CA ILE A 178 -2.55 13.19 -0.79
C ILE A 178 -3.79 12.37 -0.52
N GLY A 179 -3.60 11.08 -0.36
CA GLY A 179 -4.60 10.14 0.11
C GLY A 179 -4.00 9.31 1.23
N GLU A 180 -4.83 8.53 1.87
CA GLU A 180 -4.45 7.61 2.94
C GLU A 180 -3.19 6.79 2.63
N ARG A 181 -3.05 6.29 1.41
CA ARG A 181 -1.84 5.54 0.98
C ARG A 181 -0.56 6.37 1.01
N THR A 182 -0.65 7.67 0.74
CA THR A 182 0.52 8.57 0.85
C THR A 182 0.89 8.75 2.32
N VAL A 183 -0.10 8.92 3.19
CA VAL A 183 0.11 9.00 4.64
C VAL A 183 0.71 7.69 5.19
N GLN A 184 0.17 6.52 4.81
CA GLN A 184 0.74 5.21 5.18
C GLN A 184 2.21 5.11 4.78
N HIS A 185 2.56 5.56 3.58
CA HIS A 185 3.93 5.53 3.10
C HIS A 185 4.87 6.41 3.94
N TYR A 186 4.47 7.65 4.27
CA TYR A 186 5.27 8.52 5.15
C TYR A 186 5.40 7.96 6.56
N ILE A 187 4.34 7.36 7.10
CA ILE A 187 4.42 6.64 8.37
C ILE A 187 5.45 5.52 8.27
N SER A 188 5.43 4.72 7.21
CA SER A 188 6.42 3.65 7.03
C SER A 188 7.84 4.21 6.95
N LEU A 189 8.07 5.24 6.15
CA LEU A 189 9.40 5.85 5.98
C LEU A 189 9.99 6.38 7.30
N GLN A 190 9.17 7.06 8.11
CA GLN A 190 9.63 7.66 9.36
C GLN A 190 9.78 6.67 10.51
N ASN A 191 9.25 5.45 10.35
CA ASN A 191 9.25 4.41 11.39
C ASN A 191 9.90 3.09 10.95
N LYS A 192 10.73 3.10 9.88
CA LYS A 192 11.38 1.88 9.37
C LYS A 192 12.70 1.54 10.07
N GLN A 193 13.28 2.47 10.83
CA GLN A 193 14.54 2.26 11.53
C GLN A 193 14.33 1.87 12.99
N PHE A 194 15.06 0.83 13.43
CA PHE A 194 14.99 0.40 14.82
C PHE A 194 15.63 1.43 15.76
N ASN A 195 16.76 2.01 15.38
CA ASN A 195 17.50 3.00 16.18
C ASN A 195 16.98 4.45 16.01
N GLY A 196 15.88 4.63 15.26
CA GLY A 196 15.24 5.94 15.11
C GLY A 196 14.53 6.42 16.38
N LYS A 197 14.23 7.73 16.45
CA LYS A 197 13.54 8.40 17.57
C LYS A 197 12.03 8.07 17.64
N THR A 198 11.63 6.84 17.29
CA THR A 198 10.24 6.40 17.30
C THR A 198 10.09 5.19 18.23
N ASP A 199 8.94 5.04 18.83
CA ASP A 199 8.67 3.89 19.72
C ASP A 199 8.25 2.64 18.93
N PHE A 200 7.85 2.82 17.68
CA PHE A 200 7.40 1.73 16.82
C PHE A 200 8.29 1.57 15.59
N LEU A 201 8.45 0.33 15.17
CA LEU A 201 9.02 -0.06 13.89
C LEU A 201 7.88 -0.52 12.98
N VAL A 202 7.65 0.15 11.85
CA VAL A 202 6.68 -0.31 10.86
C VAL A 202 7.28 -1.48 10.07
N LEU A 203 6.63 -2.62 10.18
CA LEU A 203 7.08 -3.84 9.53
C LEU A 203 6.45 -4.05 8.15
N ASP A 204 5.17 -3.70 7.98
CA ASP A 204 4.48 -3.83 6.69
C ASP A 204 3.30 -2.88 6.57
N LEU A 205 2.90 -2.60 5.32
CA LEU A 205 1.72 -1.85 4.94
C LEU A 205 0.75 -2.75 4.17
N GLU A 206 -0.57 -2.49 4.32
CA GLU A 206 -1.60 -3.24 3.60
C GLU A 206 -1.41 -4.77 3.76
N TYR A 207 -1.09 -5.21 4.98
CA TYR A 207 -0.85 -6.62 5.27
C TYR A 207 -2.15 -7.41 5.13
N ALA A 208 -2.24 -8.25 4.11
CA ALA A 208 -3.38 -9.15 3.96
C ALA A 208 -3.28 -10.28 4.98
N ILE A 209 -4.27 -10.36 5.86
CA ILE A 209 -4.35 -11.45 6.85
C ILE A 209 -4.56 -12.75 6.08
N SER A 210 -3.70 -13.73 6.32
CA SER A 210 -3.90 -15.06 5.78
C SER A 210 -5.18 -15.65 6.35
N THR A 211 -6.09 -15.96 5.47
CA THR A 211 -7.22 -16.80 5.82
C THR A 211 -6.89 -18.23 5.38
N ASN A 212 -6.35 -19.05 6.30
CA ASN A 212 -6.48 -20.48 6.08
C ASN A 212 -7.99 -20.81 6.11
N ALA A 213 -8.39 -21.97 5.60
CA ALA A 213 -9.80 -22.29 5.31
C ALA A 213 -10.79 -22.09 6.49
N SER A 214 -10.30 -22.09 7.74
CA SER A 214 -11.11 -21.81 8.92
C SER A 214 -11.48 -20.32 9.06
N TYR A 215 -10.60 -19.41 8.68
CA TYR A 215 -10.86 -17.98 8.72
C TYR A 215 -11.86 -17.53 7.64
N ALA A 216 -11.74 -18.07 6.43
CA ALA A 216 -12.58 -17.68 5.29
C ALA A 216 -14.07 -18.05 5.49
N LYS A 217 -14.37 -19.04 6.31
CA LYS A 217 -15.75 -19.47 6.60
C LYS A 217 -16.48 -18.56 7.59
N GLU A 218 -15.75 -17.92 8.49
CA GLU A 218 -16.33 -17.07 9.55
C GLU A 218 -16.55 -15.62 9.09
N ILE A 219 -15.79 -15.17 8.08
CA ILE A 219 -15.90 -13.82 7.54
C ILE A 219 -16.60 -13.92 6.19
N GLU A 220 -17.90 -13.63 6.14
CA GLU A 220 -18.71 -13.57 4.90
C GLU A 220 -18.31 -12.39 4.00
N ARG A 221 -17.01 -12.23 3.70
CA ARG A 221 -16.49 -11.13 2.89
C ARG A 221 -15.98 -11.57 1.53
N GLU A 222 -16.27 -10.73 0.53
CA GLU A 222 -15.71 -10.89 -0.83
C GLU A 222 -14.19 -10.64 -0.89
N LYS A 223 -13.60 -9.96 0.11
CA LYS A 223 -12.19 -9.58 0.16
C LYS A 223 -11.57 -9.95 1.50
N GLN A 224 -10.31 -10.38 1.47
CA GLN A 224 -9.53 -10.62 2.68
C GLN A 224 -9.37 -9.31 3.49
N PRO A 225 -9.52 -9.35 4.83
CA PRO A 225 -9.21 -8.23 5.69
C PRO A 225 -7.75 -7.83 5.50
N ARG A 226 -7.49 -6.54 5.52
CA ARG A 226 -6.14 -6.00 5.46
C ARG A 226 -5.87 -5.15 6.67
N ILE A 227 -4.65 -5.21 7.14
CA ILE A 227 -4.11 -4.35 8.19
C ILE A 227 -3.41 -3.21 7.48
N ASP A 228 -3.79 -1.98 7.76
CA ASP A 228 -3.15 -0.82 7.13
C ASP A 228 -1.68 -0.73 7.49
N ILE A 229 -1.36 -0.87 8.78
CA ILE A 229 0.00 -0.78 9.31
C ILE A 229 0.23 -1.91 10.31
N LEU A 230 1.20 -2.75 10.01
CA LEU A 230 1.75 -3.75 10.91
C LEU A 230 3.02 -3.21 11.54
N ALA A 231 3.07 -3.09 12.85
CA ALA A 231 4.21 -2.51 13.56
C ALA A 231 4.65 -3.34 14.76
N ILE A 232 5.89 -3.10 15.20
CA ILE A 232 6.46 -3.67 16.43
C ILE A 232 6.82 -2.53 17.36
N GLU A 233 6.39 -2.60 18.62
CA GLU A 233 6.87 -1.73 19.68
C GLU A 233 8.31 -2.11 20.02
N LYS A 234 9.26 -1.21 19.81
CA LYS A 234 10.69 -1.51 19.91
C LYS A 234 11.14 -1.96 21.30
N ALA A 235 10.57 -1.34 22.35
CA ALA A 235 10.96 -1.62 23.72
C ALA A 235 10.54 -3.02 24.22
N THR A 236 9.43 -3.55 23.69
CA THR A 236 8.81 -4.79 24.24
C THR A 236 8.74 -5.92 23.23
N GLY A 237 8.92 -5.64 21.96
CA GLY A 237 8.68 -6.60 20.86
C GLY A 237 7.19 -6.86 20.60
N GLN A 238 6.28 -6.14 21.24
CA GLN A 238 4.85 -6.31 21.08
C GLN A 238 4.42 -5.95 19.65
N VAL A 239 3.68 -6.86 18.99
CA VAL A 239 3.12 -6.62 17.68
C VAL A 239 1.84 -5.79 17.79
N TYR A 240 1.75 -4.77 16.97
CA TYR A 240 0.58 -3.91 16.81
C TYR A 240 -0.03 -4.05 15.42
N VAL A 241 -1.34 -4.15 15.39
CA VAL A 241 -2.20 -4.10 14.21
C VAL A 241 -2.88 -2.74 14.24
N MET A 242 -2.49 -1.85 13.32
CA MET A 242 -2.95 -0.47 13.36
C MET A 242 -3.78 -0.15 12.13
N GLU A 243 -4.91 0.50 12.37
CA GLU A 243 -5.81 1.02 11.34
C GLU A 243 -5.61 2.53 11.22
N LEU A 244 -5.32 3.01 10.02
CA LEU A 244 -5.15 4.43 9.74
C LEU A 244 -6.50 5.08 9.40
N LYS A 245 -6.75 6.22 10.01
CA LYS A 245 -7.81 7.15 9.64
C LYS A 245 -7.19 8.49 9.26
N TYR A 246 -7.50 8.98 8.07
CA TYR A 246 -7.03 10.27 7.58
C TYR A 246 -8.18 11.25 7.53
N GLY A 247 -8.23 12.14 8.55
CA GLY A 247 -9.36 13.02 8.82
C GLY A 247 -10.67 12.30 9.13
N MET A 248 -11.66 13.04 9.59
CA MET A 248 -12.96 12.46 10.01
C MET A 248 -13.77 11.82 8.89
N LYS A 249 -13.53 12.19 7.62
CA LYS A 249 -14.24 11.59 6.47
C LYS A 249 -13.97 10.10 6.26
N SER A 250 -12.89 9.57 6.86
CA SER A 250 -12.51 8.17 6.74
C SER A 250 -13.05 7.27 7.84
N VAL A 251 -13.81 7.83 8.80
CA VAL A 251 -14.20 7.15 10.04
C VAL A 251 -15.47 6.34 9.90
N ASP A 252 -16.38 6.77 9.00
CA ASP A 252 -17.71 6.18 8.80
C ASP A 252 -17.82 5.32 7.53
N GLY A 253 -18.95 4.60 7.42
CA GLY A 253 -19.32 3.85 6.21
C GLY A 253 -18.74 2.43 6.17
N GLU A 254 -18.44 1.94 4.96
CA GLU A 254 -17.92 0.57 4.75
C GLU A 254 -16.55 0.33 5.35
N ALA A 255 -15.78 1.39 5.57
CA ALA A 255 -14.46 1.40 6.20
C ALA A 255 -14.50 1.97 7.63
N SER A 256 -15.61 1.79 8.36
CA SER A 256 -15.78 2.35 9.70
C SER A 256 -14.75 1.78 10.69
N ALA A 257 -14.41 2.59 11.72
CA ALA A 257 -13.52 2.19 12.80
C ALA A 257 -14.01 0.90 13.49
N LYS A 258 -15.32 0.80 13.77
CA LYS A 258 -15.95 -0.37 14.36
C LYS A 258 -15.73 -1.64 13.54
N LYS A 259 -15.93 -1.56 12.24
CA LYS A 259 -15.78 -2.72 11.35
C LYS A 259 -14.34 -3.26 11.31
N HIS A 260 -13.33 -2.39 11.29
CA HIS A 260 -11.93 -2.83 11.34
C HIS A 260 -11.56 -3.45 12.68
N TYR A 261 -12.12 -2.95 13.78
CA TYR A 261 -11.93 -3.58 15.08
C TYR A 261 -12.62 -4.96 15.16
N ASP A 262 -13.83 -5.09 14.63
CA ASP A 262 -14.54 -6.38 14.56
C ASP A 262 -13.77 -7.39 13.69
N ASP A 263 -13.16 -6.94 12.59
CA ASP A 263 -12.26 -7.78 11.77
C ASP A 263 -11.03 -8.24 12.53
N TYR A 264 -10.42 -7.34 13.31
CA TYR A 264 -9.31 -7.72 14.18
C TYR A 264 -9.73 -8.80 15.18
N LEU A 265 -10.86 -8.61 15.88
CA LEU A 265 -11.36 -9.59 16.86
C LEU A 265 -11.66 -10.96 16.22
N ALA A 266 -12.25 -10.97 15.04
CA ALA A 266 -12.55 -12.20 14.31
C ALA A 266 -11.32 -12.92 13.73
N THR A 267 -10.19 -12.23 13.64
CA THR A 267 -8.97 -12.74 13.01
C THR A 267 -7.82 -12.83 14.01
N VAL A 268 -6.90 -11.88 13.97
CA VAL A 268 -5.64 -11.92 14.74
C VAL A 268 -5.82 -11.63 16.22
N GLY A 269 -6.96 -11.07 16.61
CA GLY A 269 -7.34 -10.87 18.01
C GLY A 269 -7.98 -12.08 18.67
N ASP A 270 -8.33 -13.12 17.92
CA ASP A 270 -8.94 -14.35 18.42
C ASP A 270 -7.90 -15.21 19.15
N ASP A 271 -8.25 -15.73 20.34
CA ASP A 271 -7.33 -16.47 21.22
C ASP A 271 -6.81 -17.77 20.60
N SER A 272 -7.55 -18.38 19.68
CA SER A 272 -7.15 -19.59 18.97
C SER A 272 -6.24 -19.32 17.74
N LYS A 273 -6.15 -18.06 17.28
CA LYS A 273 -5.59 -17.70 15.98
C LYS A 273 -4.32 -16.84 16.06
N TRP A 274 -4.18 -15.99 17.08
CA TRP A 274 -3.10 -15.02 17.16
C TRP A 274 -1.69 -15.64 17.12
N LYS A 275 -1.51 -16.85 17.67
CA LYS A 275 -0.20 -17.52 17.66
C LYS A 275 0.29 -17.79 16.24
N SER A 276 -0.60 -18.30 15.38
CA SER A 276 -0.26 -18.53 13.97
C SER A 276 0.07 -17.23 13.24
N PHE A 277 -0.65 -16.14 13.54
CA PHE A 277 -0.33 -14.83 13.00
C PHE A 277 1.05 -14.33 13.44
N ILE A 278 1.43 -14.51 14.72
CA ILE A 278 2.76 -14.14 15.21
C ILE A 278 3.86 -14.93 14.49
N GLU A 279 3.66 -16.20 14.20
CA GLU A 279 4.62 -16.99 13.41
C GLU A 279 4.77 -16.43 11.97
N ASP A 280 3.67 -16.04 11.32
CA ASP A 280 3.72 -15.38 10.01
C ASP A 280 4.49 -14.05 10.07
N VAL A 281 4.32 -13.26 11.14
CA VAL A 281 5.04 -12.01 11.38
C VAL A 281 6.53 -12.26 11.63
N LYS A 282 6.90 -13.32 12.36
CA LYS A 282 8.31 -13.72 12.56
C LYS A 282 8.99 -14.08 11.23
N ILE A 283 8.29 -14.81 10.34
CA ILE A 283 8.80 -15.13 8.99
C ILE A 283 9.05 -13.85 8.17
N LEU A 284 8.10 -12.90 8.19
CA LEU A 284 8.26 -11.62 7.53
C LEU A 284 9.44 -10.83 8.10
N LEU A 285 9.56 -10.75 9.42
CA LEU A 285 10.67 -10.07 10.08
C LEU A 285 12.01 -10.70 9.69
N GLN A 286 12.13 -12.05 9.73
CA GLN A 286 13.35 -12.73 9.35
C GLN A 286 13.73 -12.43 7.88
N ALA A 287 12.76 -12.46 6.96
CA ALA A 287 13.01 -12.13 5.58
C ALA A 287 13.51 -10.67 5.39
N LYS A 288 12.97 -9.72 6.17
CA LYS A 288 13.45 -8.33 6.14
C LYS A 288 14.85 -8.18 6.73
N LYS A 289 15.19 -8.96 7.78
CA LYS A 289 16.56 -9.05 8.34
C LYS A 289 17.55 -9.62 7.32
N ASP A 290 17.19 -10.70 6.64
CA ASP A 290 18.02 -11.35 5.61
C ASP A 290 18.31 -10.41 4.44
N LEU A 291 17.38 -9.53 4.11
CA LEU A 291 17.55 -8.49 3.11
C LEU A 291 18.22 -7.22 3.64
N LEU A 292 18.57 -7.16 4.91
CA LEU A 292 19.13 -5.96 5.57
C LEU A 292 18.22 -4.72 5.44
N ILE A 293 16.91 -4.92 5.49
CA ILE A 293 15.90 -3.84 5.51
C ILE A 293 15.60 -3.43 6.95
N VAL A 294 15.72 -4.37 7.88
CA VAL A 294 15.48 -4.21 9.32
C VAL A 294 16.71 -4.72 10.06
N ASP A 295 17.02 -4.07 11.19
CA ASP A 295 18.15 -4.44 12.05
C ASP A 295 17.97 -5.85 12.64
N LYS A 296 19.11 -6.54 12.84
CA LYS A 296 19.11 -7.92 13.35
C LYS A 296 18.58 -8.07 14.77
N ASP A 297 18.70 -7.01 15.58
CA ASP A 297 18.35 -7.02 17.00
C ASP A 297 16.84 -6.89 17.28
N VAL A 298 16.05 -6.62 16.27
CA VAL A 298 14.58 -6.56 16.40
C VAL A 298 14.04 -7.95 16.74
N ASN A 299 13.22 -8.04 17.79
CA ASN A 299 12.58 -9.28 18.22
C ASN A 299 11.06 -9.09 18.33
N ILE A 300 10.33 -10.20 18.27
CA ILE A 300 8.88 -10.24 18.44
C ILE A 300 8.57 -10.99 19.74
N ALA A 301 7.77 -10.37 20.60
CA ALA A 301 7.25 -11.01 21.80
C ALA A 301 6.15 -12.03 21.44
N GLU A 302 6.14 -13.17 22.10
CA GLU A 302 5.06 -14.15 21.99
C GLU A 302 3.84 -13.69 22.82
N LYS A 303 3.19 -12.64 22.33
CA LYS A 303 2.00 -12.06 22.94
C LYS A 303 0.94 -11.82 21.88
N LYS A 304 -0.31 -11.84 22.31
CA LYS A 304 -1.44 -11.46 21.47
C LYS A 304 -1.20 -10.07 20.88
N PRO A 305 -1.40 -9.87 19.56
CA PRO A 305 -1.26 -8.55 18.94
C PRO A 305 -2.20 -7.54 19.59
N VAL A 306 -1.78 -6.30 19.64
CA VAL A 306 -2.60 -5.18 20.13
C VAL A 306 -3.18 -4.44 18.95
N PHE A 307 -4.48 -4.19 18.97
CA PHE A 307 -5.13 -3.29 18.01
C PHE A 307 -4.98 -1.83 18.46
N ALA A 308 -4.73 -0.94 17.53
CA ALA A 308 -4.69 0.50 17.77
C ALA A 308 -5.20 1.27 16.54
N PHE A 309 -5.71 2.48 16.77
CA PHE A 309 -5.95 3.42 15.70
C PHE A 309 -4.77 4.38 15.53
N ILE A 310 -4.59 4.86 14.31
CA ILE A 310 -3.78 6.03 13.99
C ILE A 310 -4.72 7.04 13.37
N MET A 311 -4.93 8.18 14.05
CA MET A 311 -5.66 9.31 13.49
C MET A 311 -4.64 10.33 12.98
N LYS A 312 -4.49 10.45 11.65
CA LYS A 312 -3.76 11.54 11.02
C LYS A 312 -4.71 12.70 10.81
N LYS A 313 -4.49 13.77 11.55
CA LYS A 313 -5.36 14.96 11.53
C LYS A 313 -5.25 15.72 10.20
N GLU A 314 -6.38 16.06 9.59
CA GLU A 314 -6.49 17.07 8.53
C GLU A 314 -6.69 18.46 9.14
N GLN A 315 -7.33 18.53 10.31
CA GLN A 315 -7.56 19.75 11.09
C GLN A 315 -7.41 19.47 12.59
N GLU A 316 -7.22 20.51 13.38
CA GLU A 316 -6.93 20.34 14.82
C GLU A 316 -8.09 19.75 15.63
N THR A 317 -9.33 19.93 15.19
CA THR A 317 -10.51 19.36 15.85
C THR A 317 -10.64 17.85 15.67
N ASP A 318 -10.01 17.25 14.65
CA ASP A 318 -10.16 15.83 14.34
C ASP A 318 -9.84 14.91 15.53
N GLU A 319 -8.99 15.34 16.46
CA GLU A 319 -8.65 14.57 17.66
C GLU A 319 -9.85 14.44 18.59
N VAL A 320 -10.55 15.56 18.84
CA VAL A 320 -11.73 15.59 19.72
C VAL A 320 -12.89 14.86 19.05
N ASP A 321 -13.13 15.16 17.77
CA ASP A 321 -14.22 14.56 16.99
C ASP A 321 -14.05 13.04 16.88
N PHE A 322 -12.81 12.55 16.71
CA PHE A 322 -12.53 11.11 16.65
C PHE A 322 -12.69 10.44 18.03
N ALA A 323 -12.23 11.07 19.10
CA ALA A 323 -12.41 10.53 20.44
C ALA A 323 -13.89 10.38 20.79
N GLU A 324 -14.71 11.37 20.47
CA GLU A 324 -16.18 11.33 20.64
C GLU A 324 -16.80 10.23 19.76
N HIS A 325 -16.35 10.09 18.52
CA HIS A 325 -16.78 9.00 17.65
C HIS A 325 -16.48 7.62 18.24
N LEU A 326 -15.29 7.42 18.81
CA LEU A 326 -14.92 6.16 19.46
C LEU A 326 -15.77 5.89 20.68
N GLU A 327 -16.07 6.88 21.50
CA GLU A 327 -16.97 6.76 22.65
C GLU A 327 -18.39 6.33 22.22
N ASN A 328 -18.95 7.00 21.22
CA ASN A 328 -20.26 6.70 20.68
C ASN A 328 -20.38 5.28 20.05
N ASN A 329 -19.28 4.62 19.76
CA ASN A 329 -19.22 3.28 19.19
C ASN A 329 -18.64 2.21 20.14
N ASP A 330 -18.54 2.49 21.43
CA ASP A 330 -17.96 1.62 22.47
C ASP A 330 -16.50 1.22 22.19
N LEU A 331 -15.73 2.09 21.55
CA LEU A 331 -14.33 1.87 21.16
C LEU A 331 -13.32 2.73 21.95
N SER A 332 -13.78 3.49 22.96
CA SER A 332 -12.91 4.37 23.76
C SER A 332 -11.80 3.63 24.51
N HIS A 333 -11.91 2.31 24.69
CA HIS A 333 -10.89 1.47 25.29
C HIS A 333 -9.73 1.13 24.31
N ILE A 334 -9.85 1.48 23.03
CA ILE A 334 -8.84 1.22 22.02
C ILE A 334 -7.82 2.37 22.01
N LYS A 335 -6.54 2.01 22.10
CA LYS A 335 -5.45 2.98 22.00
C LYS A 335 -5.43 3.68 20.66
N THR A 336 -5.25 4.98 20.67
CA THR A 336 -5.18 5.81 19.46
C THR A 336 -3.92 6.67 19.47
N ILE A 337 -3.18 6.64 18.37
CA ILE A 337 -2.04 7.53 18.13
C ILE A 337 -2.54 8.71 17.28
N TYR A 338 -2.47 9.92 17.83
CA TYR A 338 -2.89 11.14 17.13
C TYR A 338 -1.69 11.80 16.46
N LEU A 339 -1.61 11.76 15.14
CA LEU A 339 -0.56 12.42 14.39
C LEU A 339 -0.95 13.85 14.04
N PRO A 340 -0.02 14.80 14.14
CA PRO A 340 -0.29 16.22 13.92
C PRO A 340 -0.77 16.52 12.49
N VAL A 341 -1.39 17.67 12.30
CA VAL A 341 -1.72 18.19 10.96
C VAL A 341 -0.43 18.41 10.19
N GLU A 342 -0.39 17.95 8.94
CA GLU A 342 0.72 18.20 8.01
C GLU A 342 0.31 19.31 7.04
N LYS A 343 1.13 20.34 6.94
CA LYS A 343 0.85 21.51 6.10
C LYS A 343 1.49 21.42 4.72
N ASP A 344 2.59 20.70 4.62
CA ASP A 344 3.34 20.55 3.39
C ASP A 344 3.73 19.08 3.16
N TYR A 345 3.02 18.43 2.26
CA TYR A 345 3.30 17.03 1.90
C TYR A 345 4.31 16.88 0.75
N GLU A 346 4.70 17.95 0.09
CA GLU A 346 5.84 17.91 -0.82
C GLU A 346 7.15 17.80 -0.01
N ASN A 347 7.18 18.49 1.15
CA ASN A 347 8.27 18.44 2.12
C ASN A 347 7.71 18.13 3.52
N PRO A 348 7.27 16.88 3.77
CA PRO A 348 6.63 16.54 5.03
C PRO A 348 7.57 16.77 6.19
N SER A 349 7.01 17.25 7.29
CA SER A 349 7.79 17.47 8.51
C SER A 349 8.47 16.16 8.94
N THR A 350 9.68 16.28 9.50
CA THR A 350 10.46 15.12 9.97
C THR A 350 9.77 14.36 11.10
N ASP A 351 8.79 14.96 11.76
CA ASP A 351 8.11 14.40 12.93
C ASP A 351 6.62 14.12 12.71
N GLY A 352 6.03 14.62 11.60
CA GLY A 352 4.59 14.59 11.35
C GLY A 352 3.97 13.19 11.19
N HIS A 353 4.81 12.16 11.01
CA HIS A 353 4.37 10.78 10.78
C HIS A 353 5.10 9.78 11.69
N LYS A 354 5.80 10.25 12.73
CA LYS A 354 6.48 9.40 13.72
C LYS A 354 5.49 8.79 14.69
N LEU A 355 5.54 7.47 14.82
CA LEU A 355 4.75 6.73 15.79
C LEU A 355 5.48 6.72 17.13
N THR A 356 4.99 7.51 18.09
CA THR A 356 5.53 7.60 19.43
C THR A 356 4.43 7.41 20.48
N LYS A 357 4.80 6.87 21.64
CA LYS A 357 3.86 6.70 22.75
C LYS A 357 3.35 8.03 23.31
N SER A 358 4.11 9.10 23.15
CA SER A 358 3.67 10.44 23.57
C SER A 358 2.41 10.93 22.84
N TYR A 359 2.15 10.39 21.64
CA TYR A 359 0.95 10.67 20.85
C TYR A 359 -0.19 9.66 21.07
N MET A 360 0.05 8.64 21.92
CA MET A 360 -0.94 7.58 22.19
C MET A 360 -1.81 7.97 23.40
N LYS A 361 -3.13 7.92 23.20
CA LYS A 361 -4.13 8.13 24.23
C LYS A 361 -5.03 6.92 24.38
#